data_67ee80fa3faa90f009d01e446eee4156
#
_entry.id   67ee80fa3faa90f009d01e446eee4156
#
_cell.length_a   1.000
_cell.length_b   1.000
_cell.length_c   1.000
_cell.angle_alpha   90.00
_cell.angle_beta   90.00
_cell.angle_gamma   90.00
#
_symmetry.space_group_name_H-M   'P 1'
#
loop_
_entity.id
_entity.type
_entity.pdbx_description
1 polymer ?
#
loop_
_entity_poly.entity_id
_entity_poly.type
_entity_poly.pdbx_seq_one_letter_code
_entity_poly.pdbx_strand_id
1 'polypeptide(L)'
;MANIPDKPTLDGIEARWADQWDADATYRFDASVSRDQVFSIDTPPPTVSGSLHMGHVFSYTHTDTIARYQRMTGKSVFYPMGWDDNGLPTERRVQNYYGVRCDPSQQYAADFEPPFRGDPPKKHRAVPISRPNFLELCDELVEQDEKVFEALFRRLGLSVDWDHHYATIDERSRRAGQRAFLRNLARGEAYSQEAPTMWDIDFHTAVAQAEVEDRPRQGLFFDLRFGVEGGGELMIATTRPELLGACIAVVAHPDDERYKDLFGKFAITPLYGARVPIVAAEHADPEKGTGILMVCTFGDAMDVEWWKASGLPLKQLIGRDGKMLPATMGESPFESVDVEAAQRAHDEIAGTYVTKAKKRVAELLAEEGSLPGWSGSALVGEP
;
A
#
# COMPACT_ATOMS: atom_id res chain seq x y z
N MET A 1 56.55 19.69 20.47
CA MET A 1 56.81 18.72 19.40
C MET A 1 55.73 17.67 19.45
N ALA A 2 55.03 17.41 18.35
CA ALA A 2 54.04 16.35 18.32
C ALA A 2 54.73 15.00 18.53
N ASN A 3 54.23 14.21 19.48
CA ASN A 3 54.73 12.87 19.77
C ASN A 3 54.23 11.95 18.64
N ILE A 4 55.06 11.70 17.64
CA ILE A 4 54.72 10.82 16.52
C ILE A 4 55.05 9.38 16.98
N PRO A 5 54.06 8.47 17.03
CA PRO A 5 54.29 7.10 17.45
C PRO A 5 55.17 6.36 16.43
N ASP A 6 56.06 5.48 16.91
CA ASP A 6 56.96 4.66 16.06
C ASP A 6 56.24 3.74 15.08
N LYS A 7 55.00 3.36 15.40
CA LYS A 7 54.10 2.60 14.53
C LYS A 7 52.72 3.29 14.51
N PRO A 8 52.41 3.99 13.44
CA PRO A 8 51.07 4.59 13.30
C PRO A 8 50.01 3.46 13.18
N THR A 9 48.94 3.60 13.92
CA THR A 9 47.75 2.73 13.84
C THR A 9 46.52 3.57 13.53
N LEU A 10 45.55 2.95 12.85
CA LEU A 10 44.24 3.56 12.62
C LEU A 10 43.27 3.27 13.77
N ASP A 11 43.67 2.42 14.74
CA ASP A 11 42.80 2.02 15.84
C ASP A 11 42.39 3.23 16.69
N GLY A 12 41.08 3.41 16.88
CA GLY A 12 40.50 4.48 17.68
C GLY A 12 40.60 5.88 17.08
N ILE A 13 41.04 6.02 15.80
CA ILE A 13 41.19 7.32 15.16
C ILE A 13 39.81 7.99 14.92
N GLU A 14 38.81 7.19 14.55
CA GLU A 14 37.43 7.69 14.33
C GLU A 14 36.82 8.27 15.60
N ALA A 15 36.91 7.53 16.72
CA ALA A 15 36.40 7.98 18.01
C ALA A 15 37.07 9.26 18.46
N ARG A 16 38.42 9.31 18.40
CA ARG A 16 39.20 10.48 18.80
C ARG A 16 38.82 11.72 18.00
N TRP A 17 38.59 11.61 16.69
CA TRP A 17 38.25 12.76 15.88
C TRP A 17 36.78 13.15 16.05
N ALA A 18 35.86 12.20 16.24
CA ALA A 18 34.47 12.49 16.57
C ALA A 18 34.38 13.32 17.88
N ASP A 19 35.07 12.87 18.96
CA ASP A 19 35.14 13.58 20.23
C ASP A 19 35.73 14.99 20.08
N GLN A 20 36.79 15.13 19.27
CA GLN A 20 37.43 16.43 19.04
C GLN A 20 36.52 17.37 18.26
N TRP A 21 35.83 16.89 17.21
CA TRP A 21 34.91 17.73 16.43
C TRP A 21 33.70 18.16 17.24
N ASP A 22 33.19 17.32 18.13
CA ASP A 22 32.11 17.68 19.04
C ASP A 22 32.59 18.74 20.06
N ALA A 23 33.77 18.56 20.68
CA ALA A 23 34.34 19.50 21.62
C ALA A 23 34.63 20.89 21.01
N ASP A 24 35.10 20.90 19.76
CA ASP A 24 35.41 22.13 19.04
C ASP A 24 34.19 22.74 18.32
N ALA A 25 33.03 22.08 18.37
CA ALA A 25 31.84 22.44 17.61
C ALA A 25 32.13 22.68 16.10
N THR A 26 33.00 21.83 15.51
CA THR A 26 33.60 22.02 14.18
C THR A 26 32.55 22.14 13.06
N TYR A 27 31.43 21.44 13.19
CA TYR A 27 30.39 21.39 12.17
C TYR A 27 29.13 22.17 12.52
N ARG A 28 29.18 22.94 13.62
CA ARG A 28 28.06 23.77 14.06
C ARG A 28 27.75 24.86 13.02
N PHE A 29 26.47 25.01 12.70
CA PHE A 29 25.98 26.05 11.80
C PHE A 29 25.97 27.40 12.50
N ASP A 30 26.59 28.41 11.89
CA ASP A 30 26.51 29.79 12.36
C ASP A 30 25.37 30.53 11.62
N ALA A 31 24.28 30.75 12.36
CA ALA A 31 23.12 31.48 11.85
C ALA A 31 23.31 33.02 11.80
N SER A 32 24.42 33.55 12.30
CA SER A 32 24.70 34.99 12.33
C SER A 32 25.28 35.52 11.02
N VAL A 33 25.77 34.62 10.13
CA VAL A 33 26.34 35.03 8.86
C VAL A 33 25.24 35.46 7.87
N SER A 34 25.62 36.24 6.86
CA SER A 34 24.70 36.68 5.83
C SER A 34 24.28 35.52 4.92
N ARG A 35 23.09 35.60 4.32
CA ARG A 35 22.50 34.50 3.51
C ARG A 35 23.40 34.08 2.34
N ASP A 36 24.15 34.98 1.73
CA ASP A 36 25.07 34.69 0.64
C ASP A 36 26.29 33.84 1.09
N GLN A 37 26.59 33.84 2.39
CA GLN A 37 27.62 33.00 2.98
C GLN A 37 27.11 31.61 3.40
N VAL A 38 25.80 31.40 3.40
CA VAL A 38 25.19 30.11 3.77
C VAL A 38 25.14 29.16 2.58
N PHE A 39 25.46 27.89 2.85
CA PHE A 39 25.14 26.77 1.96
C PHE A 39 24.27 25.76 2.71
N SER A 40 23.06 25.55 2.23
CA SER A 40 22.11 24.61 2.87
C SER A 40 22.11 23.29 2.12
N ILE A 41 22.12 22.22 2.87
CA ILE A 41 21.94 20.85 2.36
C ILE A 41 20.61 20.33 2.90
N ASP A 42 19.74 19.92 1.98
CA ASP A 42 18.48 19.26 2.27
C ASP A 42 18.55 17.85 1.70
N THR A 43 18.77 16.87 2.60
CA THR A 43 18.76 15.46 2.25
C THR A 43 17.48 14.81 2.78
N PRO A 44 16.86 13.89 2.01
CA PRO A 44 15.80 13.08 2.57
C PRO A 44 16.26 12.37 3.83
N PRO A 45 15.50 12.41 4.93
CA PRO A 45 15.86 11.69 6.14
C PRO A 45 15.86 10.17 5.87
N PRO A 46 16.82 9.41 6.39
CA PRO A 46 16.80 7.96 6.27
C PRO A 46 15.60 7.38 7.01
N THR A 47 14.94 6.39 6.42
CA THR A 47 13.88 5.64 7.10
C THR A 47 14.48 4.77 8.20
N VAL A 48 14.03 5.01 9.43
CA VAL A 48 14.52 4.29 10.62
C VAL A 48 13.74 2.98 10.79
N SER A 49 14.08 1.98 9.99
CA SER A 49 13.41 0.68 9.99
C SER A 49 14.39 -0.48 9.84
N GLY A 50 15.14 -0.75 10.90
CA GLY A 50 16.12 -1.84 10.94
C GLY A 50 17.57 -1.37 10.88
N SER A 51 18.42 -1.99 10.07
CA SER A 51 19.86 -1.69 10.02
C SER A 51 20.21 -0.82 8.82
N LEU A 52 21.15 0.09 9.02
CA LEU A 52 21.79 0.80 7.93
C LEU A 52 22.45 -0.19 6.96
N HIS A 53 22.33 0.07 5.67
CA HIS A 53 22.99 -0.71 4.62
C HIS A 53 23.92 0.17 3.78
N MET A 54 24.73 -0.46 2.92
CA MET A 54 25.71 0.26 2.09
C MET A 54 25.14 1.39 1.25
N GLY A 55 23.87 1.32 0.85
CA GLY A 55 23.18 2.41 0.13
C GLY A 55 23.10 3.69 0.96
N HIS A 56 22.76 3.60 2.24
CA HIS A 56 22.77 4.74 3.16
C HIS A 56 24.18 5.34 3.29
N VAL A 57 25.19 4.47 3.58
CA VAL A 57 26.58 4.91 3.71
C VAL A 57 27.04 5.64 2.44
N PHE A 58 26.75 5.08 1.28
CA PHE A 58 27.12 5.65 -0.01
C PHE A 58 26.48 7.02 -0.23
N SER A 59 25.16 7.13 -0.10
CA SER A 59 24.40 8.37 -0.34
C SER A 59 24.85 9.50 0.59
N TYR A 60 24.94 9.24 1.89
CA TYR A 60 25.29 10.27 2.88
C TYR A 60 26.79 10.66 2.81
N THR A 61 27.69 9.75 2.42
CA THR A 61 29.09 10.10 2.18
C THR A 61 29.25 11.05 0.98
N HIS A 62 28.49 10.86 -0.09
CA HIS A 62 28.49 11.78 -1.22
C HIS A 62 28.04 13.18 -0.80
N THR A 63 26.94 13.26 -0.06
CA THR A 63 26.42 14.54 0.47
C THR A 63 27.43 15.20 1.39
N ASP A 64 28.07 14.44 2.28
CA ASP A 64 29.08 14.94 3.20
C ASP A 64 30.33 15.48 2.47
N THR A 65 30.72 14.86 1.37
CA THR A 65 31.82 15.36 0.53
C THR A 65 31.51 16.78 0.02
N ILE A 66 30.26 17.05 -0.38
CA ILE A 66 29.85 18.39 -0.80
C ILE A 66 29.86 19.35 0.39
N ALA A 67 29.35 18.93 1.54
CA ALA A 67 29.36 19.74 2.77
C ALA A 67 30.76 20.18 3.13
N ARG A 68 31.71 19.25 3.15
CA ARG A 68 33.12 19.52 3.46
C ARG A 68 33.75 20.46 2.44
N TYR A 69 33.51 20.26 1.15
CA TYR A 69 33.98 21.15 0.10
C TYR A 69 33.48 22.58 0.32
N GLN A 70 32.21 22.75 0.60
CA GLN A 70 31.61 24.08 0.83
C GLN A 70 32.21 24.77 2.07
N ARG A 71 32.47 24.04 3.16
CA ARG A 71 33.19 24.59 4.34
C ARG A 71 34.61 25.01 3.97
N MET A 72 35.32 24.19 3.19
CA MET A 72 36.68 24.53 2.74
C MET A 72 36.71 25.78 1.85
N THR A 73 35.62 26.11 1.15
CA THR A 73 35.47 27.36 0.39
C THR A 73 34.97 28.54 1.21
N GLY A 74 34.82 28.39 2.54
CA GLY A 74 34.47 29.45 3.49
C GLY A 74 32.98 29.65 3.69
N LYS A 75 32.11 28.72 3.28
CA LYS A 75 30.67 28.79 3.53
C LYS A 75 30.33 28.29 4.93
N SER A 76 29.35 28.94 5.57
CA SER A 76 28.62 28.36 6.71
C SER A 76 27.62 27.36 6.19
N VAL A 77 27.84 26.08 6.52
CA VAL A 77 27.02 24.99 5.96
C VAL A 77 25.94 24.57 6.95
N PHE A 78 24.67 24.77 6.54
CA PHE A 78 23.52 24.22 7.25
C PHE A 78 23.27 22.79 6.76
N TYR A 79 23.63 21.81 7.57
CA TYR A 79 23.49 20.40 7.26
C TYR A 79 22.91 19.65 8.46
N PRO A 80 21.57 19.68 8.64
CA PRO A 80 20.87 18.94 9.69
C PRO A 80 20.76 17.47 9.34
N MET A 81 20.55 16.62 10.35
CA MET A 81 20.15 15.23 10.19
C MET A 81 18.66 15.06 10.51
N GLY A 82 17.91 14.36 9.69
CA GLY A 82 16.54 13.97 9.96
C GLY A 82 16.40 12.47 10.10
N TRP A 83 15.32 12.03 10.78
CA TRP A 83 14.91 10.64 10.90
C TRP A 83 13.50 10.48 10.32
N ASP A 84 13.33 9.52 9.39
CA ASP A 84 12.01 9.17 8.86
C ASP A 84 11.46 7.97 9.62
N ASP A 85 10.65 8.25 10.65
CA ASP A 85 10.19 7.27 11.64
C ASP A 85 8.80 6.75 11.37
N ASN A 86 8.17 7.19 10.30
CA ASN A 86 6.82 6.78 9.96
C ASN A 86 6.77 5.89 8.72
N GLY A 87 5.57 5.39 8.44
CA GLY A 87 5.29 4.60 7.25
C GLY A 87 5.27 3.09 7.49
N LEU A 88 4.86 2.38 6.47
CA LEU A 88 4.65 0.92 6.51
C LEU A 88 5.92 0.12 6.86
N PRO A 89 7.13 0.48 6.39
CA PRO A 89 8.34 -0.23 6.79
C PRO A 89 8.57 -0.22 8.30
N THR A 90 8.38 0.94 8.96
CA THR A 90 8.49 1.08 10.42
C THR A 90 7.42 0.27 11.14
N GLU A 91 6.16 0.34 10.70
CA GLU A 91 5.08 -0.47 11.29
C GLU A 91 5.35 -1.97 11.17
N ARG A 92 5.81 -2.45 10.00
CA ARG A 92 6.21 -3.85 9.81
C ARG A 92 7.38 -4.26 10.69
N ARG A 93 8.35 -3.37 10.88
CA ARG A 93 9.48 -3.57 11.78
C ARG A 93 8.99 -3.80 13.21
N VAL A 94 8.09 -2.94 13.71
CA VAL A 94 7.47 -3.04 15.03
C VAL A 94 6.66 -4.32 15.19
N GLN A 95 5.82 -4.65 14.22
CA GLN A 95 5.02 -5.88 14.22
C GLN A 95 5.88 -7.12 14.32
N ASN A 96 6.95 -7.17 13.54
CA ASN A 96 7.87 -8.32 13.54
C ASN A 96 8.71 -8.39 14.81
N TYR A 97 9.20 -7.25 15.30
CA TYR A 97 10.09 -7.21 16.47
C TYR A 97 9.36 -7.59 17.76
N TYR A 98 8.12 -7.13 17.92
CA TYR A 98 7.31 -7.37 19.11
C TYR A 98 6.30 -8.52 18.96
N GLY A 99 6.08 -9.05 17.76
CA GLY A 99 5.10 -10.10 17.49
C GLY A 99 3.65 -9.62 17.66
N VAL A 100 3.36 -8.39 17.32
CA VAL A 100 2.05 -7.74 17.47
C VAL A 100 1.48 -7.28 16.13
N ARG A 101 0.20 -6.94 16.11
CA ARG A 101 -0.41 -6.18 15.00
C ARG A 101 -1.39 -5.15 15.53
N CYS A 102 -1.47 -4.02 14.87
CA CYS A 102 -2.47 -2.99 15.18
C CYS A 102 -3.87 -3.50 14.81
N ASP A 103 -4.79 -3.41 15.78
CA ASP A 103 -6.22 -3.69 15.60
C ASP A 103 -7.02 -2.60 16.33
N PRO A 104 -7.59 -1.64 15.59
CA PRO A 104 -8.32 -0.52 16.21
C PRO A 104 -9.55 -0.92 17.04
N SER A 105 -10.02 -2.16 16.92
CA SER A 105 -11.13 -2.68 17.72
C SER A 105 -10.72 -3.05 19.15
N GLN A 106 -9.41 -3.19 19.40
CA GLN A 106 -8.88 -3.53 20.72
C GLN A 106 -8.89 -2.30 21.63
N GLN A 107 -9.13 -2.53 22.92
CA GLN A 107 -9.05 -1.49 23.93
C GLN A 107 -7.59 -1.25 24.37
N TYR A 108 -7.29 -0.03 24.75
CA TYR A 108 -6.00 0.33 25.33
C TYR A 108 -5.73 -0.40 26.63
N ALA A 109 -4.54 -0.94 26.79
CA ALA A 109 -4.05 -1.57 28.00
C ALA A 109 -2.80 -0.85 28.49
N ALA A 110 -2.89 -0.19 29.66
CA ALA A 110 -1.79 0.61 30.21
C ALA A 110 -0.56 -0.24 30.57
N ASP A 111 -0.78 -1.49 30.98
CA ASP A 111 0.28 -2.43 31.40
C ASP A 111 0.56 -3.47 30.31
N PHE A 112 0.42 -3.10 29.02
CA PHE A 112 0.66 -4.03 27.93
C PHE A 112 2.15 -4.36 27.80
N GLU A 113 2.48 -5.65 27.90
CA GLU A 113 3.82 -6.15 27.60
C GLU A 113 3.78 -6.94 26.29
N PRO A 114 4.64 -6.61 25.31
CA PRO A 114 4.68 -7.33 24.05
C PRO A 114 5.22 -8.76 24.23
N PRO A 115 4.74 -9.74 23.41
CA PRO A 115 5.16 -11.13 23.54
C PRO A 115 6.65 -11.35 23.26
N PHE A 116 7.29 -10.47 22.48
CA PHE A 116 8.70 -10.54 22.14
C PHE A 116 9.35 -9.16 22.22
N ARG A 117 10.66 -9.14 22.40
CA ARG A 117 11.56 -7.97 22.25
C ARG A 117 12.78 -8.41 21.47
N GLY A 118 12.64 -8.59 20.15
CA GLY A 118 13.67 -9.11 19.24
C GLY A 118 13.06 -9.99 18.16
N ASP A 119 13.88 -10.83 17.53
CA ASP A 119 13.44 -11.72 16.47
C ASP A 119 12.52 -12.83 17.01
N PRO A 120 11.22 -12.82 16.68
CA PRO A 120 10.30 -13.84 17.14
C PRO A 120 10.56 -15.17 16.42
N PRO A 121 10.06 -16.30 16.98
CA PRO A 121 10.10 -17.59 16.29
C PRO A 121 9.43 -17.51 14.90
N LYS A 122 9.99 -18.22 13.91
CA LYS A 122 9.47 -18.20 12.51
C LYS A 122 7.99 -18.53 12.37
N LYS A 123 7.40 -19.24 13.33
CA LYS A 123 5.96 -19.57 13.38
C LYS A 123 5.37 -19.00 14.66
N HIS A 124 5.12 -17.72 14.67
CA HIS A 124 4.32 -17.09 15.72
C HIS A 124 3.04 -16.50 15.13
N ARG A 125 2.03 -16.34 15.97
CA ARG A 125 0.81 -15.60 15.64
C ARG A 125 0.91 -14.23 16.27
N ALA A 126 0.85 -13.19 15.45
CA ALA A 126 0.86 -11.81 15.93
C ALA A 126 -0.34 -11.55 16.86
N VAL A 127 -0.09 -10.94 18.02
CA VAL A 127 -1.11 -10.56 18.98
C VAL A 127 -1.77 -9.26 18.54
N PRO A 128 -3.10 -9.20 18.38
CA PRO A 128 -3.80 -7.95 18.06
C PRO A 128 -3.78 -7.02 19.28
N ILE A 129 -3.38 -5.76 19.07
CA ILE A 129 -3.31 -4.74 20.11
C ILE A 129 -3.96 -3.44 19.65
N SER A 130 -4.35 -2.60 20.60
CA SER A 130 -4.95 -1.31 20.32
C SER A 130 -3.99 -0.39 19.55
N ARG A 131 -4.54 0.58 18.80
CA ARG A 131 -3.72 1.58 18.13
C ARG A 131 -2.83 2.38 19.08
N PRO A 132 -3.29 2.87 20.27
CA PRO A 132 -2.41 3.54 21.20
C PRO A 132 -1.24 2.68 21.69
N ASN A 133 -1.48 1.40 22.08
CA ASN A 133 -0.37 0.52 22.46
C ASN A 133 0.61 0.27 21.31
N PHE A 134 0.10 0.17 20.08
CA PHE A 134 0.97 -0.01 18.92
C PHE A 134 1.86 1.22 18.68
N LEU A 135 1.31 2.44 18.85
CA LEU A 135 2.08 3.68 18.73
C LEU A 135 3.17 3.80 19.81
N GLU A 136 2.87 3.41 21.06
CA GLU A 136 3.86 3.39 22.15
C GLU A 136 5.04 2.46 21.80
N LEU A 137 4.77 1.30 21.20
CA LEU A 137 5.83 0.39 20.74
C LEU A 137 6.60 0.94 19.52
N CYS A 138 5.93 1.68 18.64
CA CYS A 138 6.60 2.37 17.54
C CYS A 138 7.58 3.41 18.08
N ASP A 139 7.13 4.28 19.00
CA ASP A 139 7.98 5.32 19.60
C ASP A 139 9.20 4.72 20.33
N GLU A 140 8.98 3.61 21.08
CA GLU A 140 10.07 2.90 21.77
C GLU A 140 11.13 2.35 20.80
N LEU A 141 10.69 1.70 19.72
CA LEU A 141 11.62 1.02 18.81
C LEU A 141 12.37 2.01 17.92
N VAL A 142 11.70 3.04 17.40
CA VAL A 142 12.37 4.05 16.56
C VAL A 142 13.42 4.82 17.33
N GLU A 143 13.18 5.16 18.59
CA GLU A 143 14.18 5.81 19.45
C GLU A 143 15.44 4.96 19.62
N GLN A 144 15.30 3.65 19.68
CA GLN A 144 16.44 2.72 19.75
C GLN A 144 17.19 2.66 18.41
N ASP A 145 16.45 2.53 17.31
CA ASP A 145 17.03 2.43 15.96
C ASP A 145 17.73 3.75 15.55
N GLU A 146 17.17 4.94 15.88
CA GLU A 146 17.81 6.24 15.67
C GLU A 146 19.21 6.32 16.32
N LYS A 147 19.33 5.88 17.57
CA LYS A 147 20.61 5.89 18.28
C LYS A 147 21.65 5.02 17.59
N VAL A 148 21.23 3.89 17.02
CA VAL A 148 22.10 3.00 16.23
C VAL A 148 22.54 3.68 14.93
N PHE A 149 21.64 4.37 14.25
CA PHE A 149 21.94 5.11 13.03
C PHE A 149 22.89 6.28 13.30
N GLU A 150 22.60 7.07 14.32
CA GLU A 150 23.45 8.19 14.74
C GLU A 150 24.86 7.72 15.09
N ALA A 151 25.00 6.66 15.89
CA ALA A 151 26.29 6.12 16.27
C ALA A 151 27.13 5.70 15.05
N LEU A 152 26.51 5.10 14.03
CA LEU A 152 27.22 4.72 12.80
C LEU A 152 27.59 5.95 11.96
N PHE A 153 26.69 6.92 11.79
CA PHE A 153 26.99 8.14 11.04
C PHE A 153 28.07 9.00 11.71
N ARG A 154 28.10 9.06 13.03
CA ARG A 154 29.19 9.69 13.79
C ARG A 154 30.52 8.96 13.58
N ARG A 155 30.49 7.62 13.57
CA ARG A 155 31.69 6.80 13.28
C ARG A 155 32.21 6.98 11.86
N LEU A 156 31.31 7.15 10.87
CA LEU A 156 31.69 7.52 9.50
C LEU A 156 32.24 8.94 9.39
N GLY A 157 32.11 9.73 10.46
CA GLY A 157 32.59 11.09 10.53
C GLY A 157 31.80 12.08 9.68
N LEU A 158 30.49 11.85 9.47
CA LEU A 158 29.66 12.79 8.72
C LEU A 158 29.69 14.17 9.40
N SER A 159 29.89 15.21 8.60
CA SER A 159 30.00 16.59 9.07
C SER A 159 28.64 17.27 9.28
N VAL A 160 27.73 16.55 9.89
CA VAL A 160 26.38 16.99 10.25
C VAL A 160 26.42 17.88 11.49
N ASP A 161 25.55 18.86 11.55
CA ASP A 161 25.26 19.60 12.78
C ASP A 161 24.24 18.84 13.60
N TRP A 162 24.68 18.04 14.54
CA TRP A 162 23.84 17.18 15.37
C TRP A 162 22.94 17.95 16.34
N ASP A 163 23.19 19.24 16.59
CA ASP A 163 22.30 20.09 17.39
C ASP A 163 21.00 20.44 16.63
N HIS A 164 20.99 20.20 15.30
CA HIS A 164 19.84 20.48 14.42
C HIS A 164 19.16 19.21 13.91
N HIS A 165 19.29 18.06 14.60
CA HIS A 165 18.55 16.87 14.23
C HIS A 165 17.03 17.03 14.47
N TYR A 166 16.23 16.26 13.72
CA TYR A 166 14.78 16.22 13.83
C TYR A 166 14.24 14.84 13.49
N ALA A 167 13.04 14.52 13.95
CA ALA A 167 12.29 13.34 13.54
C ALA A 167 11.01 13.75 12.81
N THR A 168 10.60 12.99 11.80
CA THR A 168 9.35 13.29 11.06
C THR A 168 8.10 13.20 11.94
N ILE A 169 8.20 12.46 13.06
CA ILE A 169 7.12 12.30 14.05
C ILE A 169 7.25 13.19 15.29
N ASP A 170 8.29 14.02 15.41
CA ASP A 170 8.43 14.93 16.52
C ASP A 170 7.31 15.98 16.58
N GLU A 171 7.13 16.63 17.73
CA GLU A 171 6.05 17.61 17.92
C GLU A 171 6.12 18.78 16.92
N ARG A 172 7.33 19.24 16.59
CA ARG A 172 7.56 20.35 15.66
C ARG A 172 7.17 19.94 14.24
N SER A 173 7.62 18.78 13.80
CA SER A 173 7.34 18.22 12.47
C SER A 173 5.85 17.93 12.30
N ARG A 174 5.21 17.28 13.27
CA ARG A 174 3.76 17.05 13.28
C ARG A 174 2.97 18.34 13.20
N ARG A 175 3.34 19.35 14.00
CA ARG A 175 2.69 20.66 14.00
C ARG A 175 2.85 21.36 12.63
N ALA A 176 4.04 21.29 12.03
CA ALA A 176 4.28 21.87 10.70
C ALA A 176 3.45 21.18 9.62
N GLY A 177 3.43 19.85 9.59
CA GLY A 177 2.63 19.04 8.66
C GLY A 177 1.13 19.30 8.79
N GLN A 178 0.59 19.30 10.01
CA GLN A 178 -0.83 19.59 10.25
C GLN A 178 -1.22 21.02 9.81
N ARG A 179 -0.37 22.00 10.05
CA ARG A 179 -0.60 23.38 9.58
C ARG A 179 -0.58 23.49 8.06
N ALA A 180 0.32 22.78 7.39
CA ALA A 180 0.37 22.71 5.92
C ALA A 180 -0.90 22.07 5.37
N PHE A 181 -1.34 20.94 5.94
CA PHE A 181 -2.59 20.27 5.55
C PHE A 181 -3.82 21.19 5.71
N LEU A 182 -3.96 21.86 6.85
CA LEU A 182 -5.09 22.78 7.09
C LEU A 182 -5.10 23.96 6.10
N ARG A 183 -3.93 24.44 5.66
CA ARG A 183 -3.85 25.46 4.61
C ARG A 183 -4.31 24.94 3.25
N ASN A 184 -3.95 23.70 2.91
CA ASN A 184 -4.40 23.05 1.69
C ASN A 184 -5.92 22.80 1.72
N LEU A 185 -6.45 22.35 2.86
CA LEU A 185 -7.89 22.19 3.06
C LEU A 185 -8.64 23.52 2.88
N ALA A 186 -8.13 24.61 3.46
CA ALA A 186 -8.74 25.94 3.32
C ALA A 186 -8.72 26.48 1.89
N ARG A 187 -7.79 26.03 1.05
CA ARG A 187 -7.71 26.36 -0.39
C ARG A 187 -8.49 25.41 -1.29
N GLY A 188 -9.08 24.36 -0.73
CA GLY A 188 -9.78 23.31 -1.48
C GLY A 188 -8.84 22.35 -2.22
N GLU A 189 -7.54 22.38 -1.96
CA GLU A 189 -6.54 21.47 -2.54
C GLU A 189 -6.52 20.10 -1.85
N ALA A 190 -6.95 20.05 -0.59
CA ALA A 190 -7.19 18.82 0.14
C ALA A 190 -8.69 18.63 0.35
N TYR A 191 -9.20 17.44 0.02
CA TYR A 191 -10.61 17.08 0.17
C TYR A 191 -10.75 15.60 0.44
N SER A 192 -11.88 15.18 0.98
CA SER A 192 -12.23 13.78 1.16
C SER A 192 -12.99 13.27 -0.05
N GLN A 193 -12.60 12.11 -0.57
CA GLN A 193 -13.34 11.41 -1.61
C GLN A 193 -13.34 9.91 -1.36
N GLU A 194 -14.36 9.23 -1.86
CA GLU A 194 -14.36 7.78 -1.93
C GLU A 194 -13.48 7.34 -3.11
N ALA A 195 -12.45 6.58 -2.82
CA ALA A 195 -11.54 6.03 -3.82
C ALA A 195 -10.99 4.69 -3.33
N PRO A 196 -10.80 3.71 -4.24
CA PRO A 196 -10.18 2.46 -3.89
C PRO A 196 -8.68 2.68 -3.59
N THR A 197 -8.15 1.83 -2.71
CA THR A 197 -6.73 1.74 -2.44
C THR A 197 -6.32 0.28 -2.40
N MET A 198 -5.05 0.00 -2.74
CA MET A 198 -4.48 -1.33 -2.52
C MET A 198 -4.51 -1.62 -1.01
N TRP A 199 -4.89 -2.84 -0.68
CA TRP A 199 -5.10 -3.24 0.71
C TRP A 199 -4.43 -4.58 1.00
N ASP A 200 -3.62 -4.63 2.05
CA ASP A 200 -3.00 -5.84 2.57
C ASP A 200 -3.95 -6.51 3.58
N ILE A 201 -4.41 -7.70 3.24
CA ILE A 201 -5.38 -8.46 4.05
C ILE A 201 -4.74 -9.14 5.27
N ASP A 202 -3.42 -9.31 5.29
CA ASP A 202 -2.69 -9.92 6.40
C ASP A 202 -2.32 -8.86 7.45
N PHE A 203 -1.83 -7.72 7.01
CA PHE A 203 -1.47 -6.59 7.88
C PHE A 203 -2.61 -5.62 8.15
N HIS A 204 -3.75 -5.75 7.47
CA HIS A 204 -4.92 -4.89 7.59
C HIS A 204 -4.61 -3.40 7.39
N THR A 205 -3.84 -3.10 6.36
CA THR A 205 -3.39 -1.73 6.05
C THR A 205 -3.47 -1.43 4.56
N ALA A 206 -3.58 -0.14 4.24
CA ALA A 206 -3.39 0.33 2.87
C ALA A 206 -1.92 0.18 2.45
N VAL A 207 -1.69 -0.10 1.17
CA VAL A 207 -0.36 -0.29 0.58
C VAL A 207 -0.13 0.77 -0.48
N ALA A 208 1.04 1.44 -0.43
CA ALA A 208 1.44 2.37 -1.47
C ALA A 208 1.75 1.61 -2.77
N GLN A 209 1.45 2.22 -3.92
CA GLN A 209 1.69 1.59 -5.23
C GLN A 209 3.16 1.18 -5.42
N ALA A 210 4.10 1.97 -4.89
CA ALA A 210 5.54 1.66 -4.96
C ALA A 210 5.96 0.42 -4.16
N GLU A 211 5.11 -0.09 -3.27
CA GLU A 211 5.38 -1.29 -2.45
C GLU A 211 4.72 -2.55 -3.02
N VAL A 212 3.98 -2.41 -4.13
CA VAL A 212 3.34 -3.53 -4.81
C VAL A 212 4.33 -4.18 -5.77
N GLU A 213 4.54 -5.48 -5.65
CA GLU A 213 5.33 -6.30 -6.56
C GLU A 213 4.42 -7.20 -7.37
N ASP A 214 4.55 -7.15 -8.71
CA ASP A 214 3.84 -8.06 -9.60
C ASP A 214 4.46 -9.45 -9.54
N ARG A 215 3.63 -10.45 -9.27
CA ARG A 215 4.05 -11.87 -9.28
C ARG A 215 3.22 -12.65 -10.28
N PRO A 216 3.84 -13.16 -11.36
CA PRO A 216 3.15 -14.01 -12.32
C PRO A 216 2.52 -15.23 -11.64
N ARG A 217 1.25 -15.46 -11.88
CA ARG A 217 0.52 -16.65 -11.42
C ARG A 217 -0.23 -17.25 -12.58
N GLN A 218 -0.31 -18.57 -12.60
CA GLN A 218 -1.18 -19.26 -13.54
C GLN A 218 -2.64 -18.92 -13.23
N GLY A 219 -3.32 -18.27 -14.18
CA GLY A 219 -4.72 -17.90 -14.09
C GLY A 219 -5.60 -18.92 -14.85
N LEU A 220 -6.90 -18.91 -14.55
CA LEU A 220 -7.93 -19.63 -15.27
C LEU A 220 -8.94 -18.64 -15.79
N PHE A 221 -9.29 -18.74 -17.07
CA PHE A 221 -10.44 -18.05 -17.63
C PHE A 221 -11.68 -18.90 -17.45
N PHE A 222 -12.79 -18.25 -17.18
CA PHE A 222 -14.14 -18.81 -17.07
C PHE A 222 -15.01 -18.10 -18.08
N ASP A 223 -15.57 -18.85 -19.05
CA ASP A 223 -16.47 -18.32 -20.06
C ASP A 223 -17.90 -18.39 -19.52
N LEU A 224 -18.41 -17.26 -19.08
CA LEU A 224 -19.71 -17.13 -18.43
C LEU A 224 -20.79 -16.72 -19.45
N ARG A 225 -21.95 -17.38 -19.38
CA ARG A 225 -23.10 -17.07 -20.19
C ARG A 225 -24.02 -16.05 -19.47
N PHE A 226 -24.11 -14.85 -20.01
CA PHE A 226 -25.01 -13.81 -19.56
C PHE A 226 -26.25 -13.75 -20.45
N GLY A 227 -27.43 -13.52 -19.85
CA GLY A 227 -28.62 -13.21 -20.62
C GLY A 227 -28.60 -11.77 -21.17
N VAL A 228 -29.31 -11.52 -22.27
CA VAL A 228 -29.56 -10.17 -22.79
C VAL A 228 -31.05 -9.85 -22.65
N GLU A 229 -31.38 -8.68 -22.10
CA GLU A 229 -32.77 -8.24 -21.98
C GLU A 229 -33.40 -8.11 -23.36
N GLY A 230 -34.56 -8.72 -23.54
CA GLY A 230 -35.23 -8.81 -24.86
C GLY A 230 -34.84 -10.05 -25.67
N GLY A 231 -33.96 -10.91 -25.16
CA GLY A 231 -33.54 -12.20 -25.75
C GLY A 231 -32.13 -12.18 -26.29
N GLY A 232 -31.51 -13.36 -26.29
CA GLY A 232 -30.13 -13.58 -26.67
C GLY A 232 -29.20 -13.82 -25.46
N GLU A 233 -27.97 -14.15 -25.76
CA GLU A 233 -26.94 -14.49 -24.78
C GLU A 233 -25.63 -13.82 -25.15
N LEU A 234 -24.78 -13.56 -24.14
CA LEU A 234 -23.42 -13.09 -24.27
C LEU A 234 -22.45 -14.05 -23.57
N MET A 235 -21.30 -14.31 -24.19
CA MET A 235 -20.22 -15.02 -23.54
C MET A 235 -19.17 -14.04 -23.04
N ILE A 236 -18.89 -14.07 -21.75
CA ILE A 236 -17.94 -13.16 -21.08
C ILE A 236 -16.84 -13.99 -20.44
N ALA A 237 -15.59 -13.81 -20.88
CA ALA A 237 -14.43 -14.44 -20.28
C ALA A 237 -13.95 -13.63 -19.07
N THR A 238 -13.83 -14.26 -17.91
CA THR A 238 -13.31 -13.64 -16.68
C THR A 238 -12.35 -14.54 -15.94
N THR A 239 -11.38 -13.95 -15.26
CA THR A 239 -10.51 -14.67 -14.31
C THR A 239 -11.04 -14.63 -12.88
N ARG A 240 -12.12 -13.83 -12.62
CA ARG A 240 -12.64 -13.56 -11.29
C ARG A 240 -14.16 -13.79 -11.18
N PRO A 241 -14.64 -15.02 -11.34
CA PRO A 241 -16.07 -15.33 -11.26
C PRO A 241 -16.67 -15.01 -9.88
N GLU A 242 -15.87 -14.99 -8.82
CA GLU A 242 -16.28 -14.62 -7.46
C GLU A 242 -16.77 -13.16 -7.34
N LEU A 243 -16.42 -12.29 -8.29
CA LEU A 243 -16.87 -10.91 -8.34
C LEU A 243 -18.18 -10.72 -9.09
N LEU A 244 -18.79 -11.76 -9.62
CA LEU A 244 -20.00 -11.69 -10.44
C LEU A 244 -21.15 -10.94 -9.74
N GLY A 245 -21.33 -11.14 -8.43
CA GLY A 245 -22.32 -10.38 -7.64
C GLY A 245 -22.03 -8.88 -7.50
N ALA A 246 -20.78 -8.46 -7.77
CA ALA A 246 -20.37 -7.06 -7.81
C ALA A 246 -20.35 -6.47 -9.23
N CYS A 247 -20.83 -7.20 -10.23
CA CYS A 247 -20.93 -6.70 -11.59
C CYS A 247 -21.83 -5.48 -11.65
N ILE A 248 -21.37 -4.40 -12.30
CA ILE A 248 -22.10 -3.12 -12.43
C ILE A 248 -22.34 -2.72 -13.88
N ALA A 249 -21.57 -3.28 -14.81
CA ALA A 249 -21.72 -3.07 -16.24
C ALA A 249 -21.09 -4.19 -17.04
N VAL A 250 -21.43 -4.26 -18.32
CA VAL A 250 -20.74 -5.05 -19.33
C VAL A 250 -20.24 -4.07 -20.40
N VAL A 251 -18.96 -4.19 -20.79
CA VAL A 251 -18.35 -3.24 -21.74
C VAL A 251 -17.68 -3.97 -22.90
N ALA A 252 -17.77 -3.34 -24.09
CA ALA A 252 -17.05 -3.75 -25.28
C ALA A 252 -16.51 -2.51 -26.01
N HIS A 253 -15.51 -2.71 -26.88
CA HIS A 253 -14.97 -1.61 -27.67
C HIS A 253 -16.01 -1.02 -28.62
N PRO A 254 -16.11 0.31 -28.79
CA PRO A 254 -17.11 0.94 -29.66
C PRO A 254 -17.01 0.50 -31.13
N ASP A 255 -15.82 0.11 -31.58
CA ASP A 255 -15.58 -0.36 -32.96
C ASP A 255 -15.76 -1.86 -33.14
N ASP A 256 -16.08 -2.61 -32.06
CA ASP A 256 -16.31 -4.06 -32.18
C ASP A 256 -17.70 -4.35 -32.76
N GLU A 257 -17.72 -4.70 -34.05
CA GLU A 257 -18.95 -4.98 -34.79
C GLU A 257 -19.84 -6.09 -34.16
N ARG A 258 -19.23 -6.99 -33.36
CA ARG A 258 -19.95 -8.11 -32.70
C ARG A 258 -20.96 -7.61 -31.67
N TYR A 259 -20.73 -6.44 -31.09
CA TYR A 259 -21.49 -5.96 -29.93
C TYR A 259 -22.18 -4.61 -30.15
N LYS A 260 -22.00 -3.95 -31.30
CA LYS A 260 -22.58 -2.62 -31.60
C LYS A 260 -24.10 -2.56 -31.39
N ASP A 261 -24.83 -3.58 -31.78
CA ASP A 261 -26.28 -3.63 -31.65
C ASP A 261 -26.77 -3.87 -30.20
N LEU A 262 -25.84 -4.11 -29.29
CA LEU A 262 -26.13 -4.37 -27.89
C LEU A 262 -25.93 -3.15 -27.00
N PHE A 263 -25.22 -2.13 -27.45
CA PHE A 263 -25.02 -0.92 -26.68
C PHE A 263 -26.34 -0.22 -26.34
N GLY A 264 -26.50 0.16 -25.07
CA GLY A 264 -27.72 0.72 -24.54
C GLY A 264 -28.77 -0.31 -24.10
N LYS A 265 -28.55 -1.62 -24.35
CA LYS A 265 -29.36 -2.70 -23.78
C LYS A 265 -28.79 -3.09 -22.40
N PHE A 266 -29.41 -4.08 -21.77
CA PHE A 266 -29.00 -4.61 -20.48
C PHE A 266 -28.64 -6.07 -20.57
N ALA A 267 -27.60 -6.46 -19.86
CA ALA A 267 -27.27 -7.85 -19.61
C ALA A 267 -27.82 -8.29 -18.24
N ILE A 268 -28.14 -9.59 -18.14
CA ILE A 268 -28.56 -10.23 -16.89
C ILE A 268 -27.46 -11.17 -16.46
N THR A 269 -26.88 -10.93 -15.29
CA THR A 269 -25.78 -11.78 -14.78
C THR A 269 -26.30 -13.16 -14.37
N PRO A 270 -25.57 -14.25 -14.67
CA PRO A 270 -25.92 -15.58 -14.15
C PRO A 270 -25.81 -15.60 -12.60
N LEU A 271 -26.43 -16.54 -11.95
CA LEU A 271 -26.54 -16.73 -10.48
C LEU A 271 -27.19 -15.57 -9.74
N TYR A 272 -26.79 -14.34 -10.05
CA TYR A 272 -27.20 -13.15 -9.30
C TYR A 272 -28.37 -12.38 -9.94
N GLY A 273 -28.70 -12.65 -11.18
CA GLY A 273 -29.81 -11.96 -11.86
C GLY A 273 -29.71 -10.44 -11.86
N ALA A 274 -28.50 -9.89 -11.72
CA ALA A 274 -28.31 -8.44 -11.72
C ALA A 274 -28.48 -7.90 -13.14
N ARG A 275 -29.32 -6.87 -13.28
CA ARG A 275 -29.56 -6.15 -14.55
C ARG A 275 -28.52 -5.04 -14.68
N VAL A 276 -27.56 -5.22 -15.60
CA VAL A 276 -26.43 -4.30 -15.79
C VAL A 276 -26.40 -3.74 -17.21
N PRO A 277 -26.03 -2.46 -17.42
CA PRO A 277 -26.00 -1.86 -18.75
C PRO A 277 -24.85 -2.44 -19.59
N ILE A 278 -25.09 -2.55 -20.92
CA ILE A 278 -24.07 -2.86 -21.92
C ILE A 278 -23.62 -1.55 -22.53
N VAL A 279 -22.33 -1.19 -22.36
CA VAL A 279 -21.80 0.15 -22.67
C VAL A 279 -20.56 0.04 -23.55
N ALA A 280 -20.38 1.03 -24.44
CA ALA A 280 -19.16 1.17 -25.20
C ALA A 280 -18.03 1.73 -24.32
N ALA A 281 -16.83 1.14 -24.38
CA ALA A 281 -15.65 1.57 -23.64
C ALA A 281 -14.38 1.36 -24.44
N GLU A 282 -13.65 2.44 -24.72
CA GLU A 282 -12.43 2.42 -25.54
C GLU A 282 -11.30 1.57 -24.96
N HIS A 283 -11.30 1.32 -23.66
CA HIS A 283 -10.31 0.48 -22.98
C HIS A 283 -10.60 -1.03 -23.09
N ALA A 284 -11.76 -1.43 -23.60
CA ALA A 284 -12.05 -2.84 -23.82
C ALA A 284 -11.27 -3.33 -25.03
N ASP A 285 -10.40 -4.32 -24.83
CA ASP A 285 -9.59 -4.91 -25.91
C ASP A 285 -10.39 -5.98 -26.66
N PRO A 286 -10.72 -5.77 -27.96
CA PRO A 286 -11.50 -6.73 -28.75
C PRO A 286 -10.81 -8.09 -28.96
N GLU A 287 -9.47 -8.14 -28.80
CA GLU A 287 -8.68 -9.36 -29.01
C GLU A 287 -8.48 -10.15 -27.71
N LYS A 288 -8.81 -9.58 -26.56
CA LYS A 288 -8.64 -10.24 -25.28
C LYS A 288 -9.90 -11.03 -24.86
N GLY A 289 -9.74 -12.33 -24.66
CA GLY A 289 -10.86 -13.22 -24.30
C GLY A 289 -11.97 -13.17 -25.35
N THR A 290 -13.19 -12.84 -24.94
CA THR A 290 -14.33 -12.69 -25.85
C THR A 290 -14.48 -11.28 -26.44
N GLY A 291 -13.60 -10.31 -26.08
CA GLY A 291 -13.69 -8.92 -26.50
C GLY A 291 -14.78 -8.11 -25.78
N ILE A 292 -15.58 -8.76 -24.94
CA ILE A 292 -16.57 -8.17 -24.06
C ILE A 292 -16.31 -8.61 -22.63
N LEU A 293 -16.36 -7.71 -21.68
CA LEU A 293 -15.98 -7.97 -20.30
C LEU A 293 -16.99 -7.44 -19.30
N MET A 294 -17.11 -8.10 -18.18
CA MET A 294 -17.83 -7.58 -17.02
C MET A 294 -16.96 -6.60 -16.24
N VAL A 295 -17.53 -5.48 -15.88
CA VAL A 295 -16.93 -4.52 -14.97
C VAL A 295 -17.49 -4.78 -13.57
N CYS A 296 -16.60 -5.16 -12.67
CA CYS A 296 -16.94 -5.34 -11.27
C CYS A 296 -16.28 -4.21 -10.50
N THR A 297 -16.98 -3.62 -9.56
CA THR A 297 -16.42 -2.52 -8.78
C THR A 297 -15.05 -2.95 -8.22
N PHE A 298 -13.96 -2.36 -8.75
CA PHE A 298 -12.55 -2.60 -8.38
C PHE A 298 -12.04 -4.02 -8.63
N GLY A 299 -12.43 -4.64 -9.73
CA GLY A 299 -11.89 -5.91 -10.18
C GLY A 299 -10.40 -5.82 -10.55
N ASP A 300 -10.03 -4.74 -11.21
CA ASP A 300 -8.66 -4.37 -11.55
C ASP A 300 -8.48 -2.83 -11.65
N ALA A 301 -7.30 -2.37 -12.07
CA ALA A 301 -7.00 -0.94 -12.17
C ALA A 301 -7.85 -0.22 -13.25
N MET A 302 -8.17 -0.91 -14.35
CA MET A 302 -9.00 -0.37 -15.43
C MET A 302 -10.45 -0.19 -14.97
N ASP A 303 -10.98 -1.12 -14.20
CA ASP A 303 -12.31 -1.02 -13.59
C ASP A 303 -12.42 0.23 -12.71
N VAL A 304 -11.37 0.58 -11.97
CA VAL A 304 -11.31 1.78 -11.13
C VAL A 304 -11.40 3.06 -11.95
N GLU A 305 -10.60 3.19 -13.00
CA GLU A 305 -10.61 4.37 -13.87
C GLU A 305 -11.96 4.55 -14.55
N TRP A 306 -12.51 3.45 -15.06
CA TRP A 306 -13.81 3.47 -15.71
C TRP A 306 -14.96 3.80 -14.74
N TRP A 307 -14.93 3.24 -13.52
CA TRP A 307 -15.90 3.56 -12.48
C TRP A 307 -15.91 5.06 -12.14
N LYS A 308 -14.72 5.66 -11.96
CA LYS A 308 -14.60 7.10 -11.71
C LYS A 308 -15.23 7.95 -12.82
N ALA A 309 -15.06 7.54 -14.08
CA ALA A 309 -15.58 8.26 -15.24
C ALA A 309 -17.10 8.10 -15.44
N SER A 310 -17.68 6.98 -15.00
CA SER A 310 -19.04 6.55 -15.38
C SER A 310 -20.12 6.85 -14.36
N GLY A 311 -19.75 7.19 -13.10
CA GLY A 311 -20.71 7.49 -12.03
C GLY A 311 -21.62 6.30 -11.64
N LEU A 312 -21.17 5.07 -11.87
CA LEU A 312 -21.91 3.86 -11.52
C LEU A 312 -21.85 3.54 -10.02
N PRO A 313 -22.81 2.75 -9.49
CA PRO A 313 -22.84 2.41 -8.08
C PRO A 313 -21.62 1.59 -7.66
N LEU A 314 -21.27 1.68 -6.38
CA LEU A 314 -20.24 0.87 -5.76
C LEU A 314 -20.88 -0.38 -5.15
N LYS A 315 -20.34 -1.55 -5.50
CA LYS A 315 -20.75 -2.84 -4.94
C LYS A 315 -19.54 -3.53 -4.29
N GLN A 316 -19.45 -3.52 -2.98
CA GLN A 316 -18.36 -4.17 -2.25
C GLN A 316 -18.77 -5.55 -1.77
N LEU A 317 -18.07 -6.60 -2.20
CA LEU A 317 -18.29 -7.98 -1.76
C LEU A 317 -17.09 -8.60 -1.02
N ILE A 318 -15.93 -7.96 -1.03
CA ILE A 318 -14.74 -8.46 -0.34
C ILE A 318 -14.44 -7.57 0.86
N GLY A 319 -14.33 -8.18 2.03
CA GLY A 319 -13.99 -7.53 3.28
C GLY A 319 -12.49 -7.28 3.45
N ARG A 320 -12.14 -6.49 4.47
CA ARG A 320 -10.75 -6.17 4.81
C ARG A 320 -9.90 -7.37 5.20
N ASP A 321 -10.52 -8.48 5.57
CA ASP A 321 -9.87 -9.76 5.90
C ASP A 321 -9.79 -10.73 4.71
N GLY A 322 -10.11 -10.27 3.49
CA GLY A 322 -10.08 -11.08 2.27
C GLY A 322 -11.19 -12.11 2.15
N LYS A 323 -12.26 -11.97 2.95
CA LYS A 323 -13.44 -12.84 2.87
C LYS A 323 -14.60 -12.15 2.17
N MET A 324 -15.49 -12.97 1.60
CA MET A 324 -16.72 -12.48 1.03
C MET A 324 -17.63 -11.92 2.14
N LEU A 325 -18.07 -10.67 1.97
CA LEU A 325 -18.99 -10.02 2.90
C LEU A 325 -20.39 -10.62 2.76
N PRO A 326 -21.18 -10.69 3.85
CA PRO A 326 -22.61 -10.91 3.73
C PRO A 326 -23.26 -9.72 2.99
N ALA A 327 -24.24 -10.02 2.13
CA ALA A 327 -25.01 -9.01 1.42
C ALA A 327 -26.47 -9.45 1.31
N THR A 328 -27.40 -8.49 1.31
CA THR A 328 -28.83 -8.72 1.09
C THR A 328 -29.13 -8.51 -0.40
N MET A 329 -29.39 -9.60 -1.09
CA MET A 329 -29.76 -9.54 -2.50
C MET A 329 -31.20 -9.00 -2.65
N GLY A 330 -31.42 -8.21 -3.71
CA GLY A 330 -32.69 -7.52 -3.95
C GLY A 330 -32.77 -6.12 -3.37
N GLU A 331 -31.87 -5.72 -2.49
CA GLU A 331 -31.73 -4.36 -1.97
C GLU A 331 -30.59 -3.62 -2.67
N SER A 332 -30.72 -2.28 -2.77
CA SER A 332 -29.65 -1.45 -3.37
C SER A 332 -28.35 -1.57 -2.54
N PRO A 333 -27.20 -1.76 -3.18
CA PRO A 333 -26.93 -1.80 -4.63
C PRO A 333 -26.98 -3.19 -5.28
N PHE A 334 -27.56 -4.21 -4.63
CA PHE A 334 -27.55 -5.62 -5.09
C PHE A 334 -28.94 -6.04 -5.65
N GLU A 335 -29.54 -5.20 -6.48
CA GLU A 335 -30.80 -5.49 -7.16
C GLU A 335 -30.68 -6.75 -8.04
N SER A 336 -31.73 -7.57 -8.04
CA SER A 336 -31.81 -8.83 -8.78
C SER A 336 -33.19 -9.08 -9.36
N VAL A 337 -33.25 -9.71 -10.54
CA VAL A 337 -34.52 -10.18 -11.13
C VAL A 337 -35.00 -11.50 -10.51
N ASP A 338 -34.09 -12.23 -9.83
CA ASP A 338 -34.40 -13.45 -9.05
C ASP A 338 -33.68 -13.38 -7.70
N VAL A 339 -34.33 -12.68 -6.75
CA VAL A 339 -33.75 -12.41 -5.42
C VAL A 339 -33.47 -13.69 -4.64
N GLU A 340 -34.36 -14.69 -4.71
CA GLU A 340 -34.18 -15.93 -3.97
C GLU A 340 -33.00 -16.76 -4.48
N ALA A 341 -32.83 -16.87 -5.79
CA ALA A 341 -31.67 -17.56 -6.36
C ALA A 341 -30.38 -16.83 -6.07
N ALA A 342 -30.36 -15.50 -6.20
CA ALA A 342 -29.20 -14.67 -5.91
C ALA A 342 -28.78 -14.78 -4.42
N GLN A 343 -29.72 -14.74 -3.48
CA GLN A 343 -29.43 -14.87 -2.06
C GLN A 343 -28.86 -16.23 -1.73
N ARG A 344 -29.48 -17.31 -2.23
CA ARG A 344 -28.95 -18.68 -2.02
C ARG A 344 -27.52 -18.81 -2.54
N ALA A 345 -27.24 -18.31 -3.73
CA ALA A 345 -25.89 -18.37 -4.30
C ALA A 345 -24.86 -17.58 -3.46
N HIS A 346 -25.27 -16.41 -2.94
CA HIS A 346 -24.42 -15.58 -2.11
C HIS A 346 -24.16 -16.18 -0.73
N ASP A 347 -25.17 -16.76 -0.09
CA ASP A 347 -25.07 -17.38 1.23
C ASP A 347 -24.04 -18.55 1.26
N GLU A 348 -23.86 -19.22 0.13
CA GLU A 348 -22.88 -20.30 0.00
C GLU A 348 -21.42 -19.83 0.04
N ILE A 349 -21.17 -18.56 -0.26
CA ILE A 349 -19.82 -17.99 -0.30
C ILE A 349 -19.55 -16.96 0.78
N ALA A 350 -20.59 -16.39 1.40
CA ALA A 350 -20.46 -15.40 2.47
C ALA A 350 -19.58 -15.91 3.63
N GLY A 351 -18.65 -15.08 4.11
CA GLY A 351 -17.69 -15.44 5.17
C GLY A 351 -16.54 -16.35 4.73
N THR A 352 -16.51 -16.81 3.47
CA THR A 352 -15.39 -17.62 2.95
C THR A 352 -14.31 -16.76 2.32
N TYR A 353 -13.06 -17.24 2.29
CA TYR A 353 -11.98 -16.56 1.57
C TYR A 353 -12.23 -16.55 0.07
N VAL A 354 -11.78 -15.49 -0.62
CA VAL A 354 -11.91 -15.27 -2.08
C VAL A 354 -11.55 -16.52 -2.90
N THR A 355 -10.47 -17.21 -2.56
CA THR A 355 -10.03 -18.44 -3.28
C THR A 355 -11.04 -19.58 -3.18
N LYS A 356 -11.70 -19.72 -2.03
CA LYS A 356 -12.78 -20.69 -1.80
C LYS A 356 -14.05 -20.27 -2.54
N ALA A 357 -14.41 -18.99 -2.43
CA ALA A 357 -15.56 -18.41 -3.11
C ALA A 357 -15.46 -18.59 -4.64
N LYS A 358 -14.29 -18.30 -5.22
CA LYS A 358 -14.03 -18.51 -6.64
C LYS A 358 -14.36 -19.91 -7.12
N LYS A 359 -13.90 -20.93 -6.37
CA LYS A 359 -14.18 -22.34 -6.69
C LYS A 359 -15.69 -22.63 -6.58
N ARG A 360 -16.33 -22.18 -5.49
CA ARG A 360 -17.77 -22.47 -5.27
C ARG A 360 -18.66 -21.77 -6.30
N VAL A 361 -18.36 -20.52 -6.65
CA VAL A 361 -19.09 -19.81 -7.73
C VAL A 361 -18.96 -20.55 -9.06
N ALA A 362 -17.78 -21.06 -9.41
CA ALA A 362 -17.61 -21.85 -10.64
C ALA A 362 -18.46 -23.14 -10.62
N GLU A 363 -18.56 -23.83 -9.47
CA GLU A 363 -19.43 -24.98 -9.28
C GLU A 363 -20.91 -24.61 -9.47
N LEU A 364 -21.36 -23.54 -8.81
CA LEU A 364 -22.75 -23.05 -8.93
C LEU A 364 -23.11 -22.65 -10.37
N LEU A 365 -22.20 -21.98 -11.09
CA LEU A 365 -22.39 -21.61 -12.48
C LEU A 365 -22.49 -22.83 -13.41
N ALA A 366 -21.73 -23.89 -13.11
CA ALA A 366 -21.83 -25.15 -13.84
C ALA A 366 -23.15 -25.90 -13.54
N GLU A 367 -23.57 -25.91 -12.29
CA GLU A 367 -24.86 -26.48 -11.85
C GLU A 367 -26.05 -25.78 -12.53
N GLU A 368 -25.99 -24.44 -12.68
CA GLU A 368 -26.98 -23.62 -13.39
C GLU A 368 -26.93 -23.78 -14.93
N GLY A 369 -25.79 -24.27 -15.47
CA GLY A 369 -25.54 -24.36 -16.91
C GLY A 369 -24.99 -23.08 -17.55
N SER A 370 -24.60 -22.10 -16.76
CA SER A 370 -24.04 -20.82 -17.21
C SER A 370 -22.54 -20.83 -17.40
N LEU A 371 -21.87 -21.97 -17.13
CA LEU A 371 -20.44 -22.20 -17.37
C LEU A 371 -20.25 -23.43 -18.31
N PRO A 372 -20.42 -23.26 -19.64
CA PRO A 372 -20.32 -24.37 -20.58
C PRO A 372 -18.90 -24.90 -20.64
N GLY A 373 -18.78 -26.25 -20.66
CA GLY A 373 -17.50 -26.93 -20.79
C GLY A 373 -16.66 -27.08 -19.55
N TRP A 374 -17.13 -26.63 -18.39
CA TRP A 374 -16.40 -26.83 -17.14
C TRP A 374 -16.65 -28.22 -16.55
N SER A 375 -15.56 -29.01 -16.38
CA SER A 375 -15.60 -30.39 -15.88
C SER A 375 -15.10 -30.58 -14.45
N GLY A 376 -14.92 -29.48 -13.69
CA GLY A 376 -14.37 -29.54 -12.32
C GLY A 376 -12.84 -29.61 -12.22
N SER A 377 -12.15 -29.78 -13.35
CA SER A 377 -10.70 -29.72 -13.49
C SER A 377 -10.31 -28.45 -14.25
N ALA A 378 -9.19 -27.85 -13.88
CA ALA A 378 -8.68 -26.61 -14.45
C ALA A 378 -8.73 -26.64 -16.00
N LEU A 379 -9.47 -25.69 -16.59
CA LEU A 379 -9.28 -25.35 -17.99
C LEU A 379 -7.90 -24.70 -18.12
N VAL A 380 -6.96 -25.36 -18.75
CA VAL A 380 -5.66 -24.81 -19.11
C VAL A 380 -5.90 -23.94 -20.34
N GLY A 381 -6.13 -22.64 -20.09
CA GLY A 381 -6.01 -21.62 -21.13
C GLY A 381 -4.54 -21.18 -21.16
N GLU A 382 -3.92 -21.16 -22.32
CA GLU A 382 -2.62 -20.49 -22.50
C GLU A 382 -2.76 -18.99 -22.19
N PRO A 383 -1.69 -18.34 -21.66
CA PRO A 383 -1.71 -16.95 -21.22
C PRO A 383 -1.94 -15.94 -22.34
#